data_bdfaf8e8793e49ec8af38fc691d55d98
#
_entry.id   bdfaf8e8793e49ec8af38fc691d55d98
#
_cell.length_a   1.000
_cell.length_b   1.000
_cell.length_c   1.000
_cell.angle_alpha   90.00
_cell.angle_beta   90.00
_cell.angle_gamma   90.00
#
_symmetry.space_group_name_H-M   'P 1'
#
loop_
_entity.id
_entity.type
_entity.pdbx_description
1 polymer ?
#
loop_
_entity_poly.entity_id
_entity_poly.type
_entity_poly.pdbx_seq_one_letter_code
_entity_poly.pdbx_strand_id
1 'polypeptide(L)'
;MKVKDTLKYNLYCTINIRKFESNYFNKHMKNTTLIFALVCTFSFTSCNETAPCETSTNGFLTDTDFQVKMGSSDAVEVFKQLDTAWAKLDYDTMKTYIADKASFSFADGFVATGPQEFVDKIKAQVAKSLAEGNNYEWTTDYAFSLALTDDGDDSTSMDTGDWVNAQFTSKNSSPDSEIDSEVIYEYYHIVDGKVTGWSQFKKTIKR
;
A
#
# COMPACT_ATOMS: atom_id res chain seq x y z
N MET A 1 -19.51 11.82 12.71
CA MET A 1 -19.17 12.53 13.96
C MET A 1 -17.75 13.07 13.83
N LYS A 2 -17.64 14.38 13.63
CA LYS A 2 -16.53 15.34 13.77
C LYS A 2 -15.08 14.83 13.59
N VAL A 3 -14.56 14.99 12.37
CA VAL A 3 -13.14 15.20 12.07
C VAL A 3 -12.85 16.69 12.22
N LYS A 4 -12.29 17.11 13.34
CA LYS A 4 -11.76 18.46 13.57
C LYS A 4 -10.82 18.38 14.78
N ASP A 5 -9.56 18.02 14.58
CA ASP A 5 -8.52 18.32 15.60
C ASP A 5 -7.07 17.97 15.17
N THR A 6 -6.78 17.90 13.86
CA THR A 6 -5.39 17.59 13.42
C THR A 6 -4.69 18.77 12.73
N LEU A 7 -5.22 19.98 12.82
CA LEU A 7 -4.67 21.18 12.13
C LEU A 7 -4.14 22.26 13.08
N LYS A 8 -3.83 21.93 14.33
CA LYS A 8 -3.40 22.93 15.33
C LYS A 8 -1.93 22.87 15.78
N TYR A 9 -1.15 21.90 15.31
CA TYR A 9 0.25 21.76 15.78
C TYR A 9 1.34 22.34 14.87
N ASN A 10 1.01 22.86 13.69
CA ASN A 10 2.02 23.41 12.77
C ASN A 10 2.06 24.93 12.64
N LEU A 11 1.41 25.68 13.54
CA LEU A 11 1.36 27.14 13.45
C LEU A 11 2.01 27.89 14.61
N TYR A 12 2.75 27.24 15.49
CA TYR A 12 3.39 27.90 16.66
C TYR A 12 4.89 28.10 16.55
N CYS A 13 5.51 27.79 15.42
CA CYS A 13 6.97 27.97 15.28
C CYS A 13 7.40 29.18 14.44
N THR A 14 6.50 30.06 14.02
CA THR A 14 6.87 31.14 13.07
C THR A 14 6.59 32.57 13.54
N ILE A 15 6.19 32.83 14.77
CA ILE A 15 5.97 34.22 15.22
C ILE A 15 6.53 34.39 16.62
N ASN A 16 7.85 34.63 16.73
CA ASN A 16 8.44 35.34 17.87
C ASN A 16 9.86 35.82 17.58
N ILE A 17 10.12 36.41 16.41
CA ILE A 17 11.32 37.22 16.16
C ILE A 17 10.86 38.54 15.52
N ARG A 18 10.28 39.40 16.31
CA ARG A 18 10.22 40.85 16.07
C ARG A 18 9.85 41.55 17.36
N LYS A 19 10.86 41.95 18.12
CA LYS A 19 10.97 43.17 18.88
C LYS A 19 12.10 43.00 19.91
N PHE A 20 13.29 43.32 19.51
CA PHE A 20 14.29 43.86 20.44
C PHE A 20 14.83 45.12 19.77
N GLU A 21 14.40 46.22 20.31
CA GLU A 21 14.74 47.55 19.81
C GLU A 21 16.21 47.89 20.05
N SER A 22 16.82 48.37 19.00
CA SER A 22 17.87 49.35 18.87
C SER A 22 17.91 50.37 20.03
N ASN A 23 19.04 50.39 20.74
CA ASN A 23 19.72 51.57 21.22
C ASN A 23 20.78 51.18 22.26
N TYR A 24 21.93 50.76 21.82
CA TYR A 24 23.20 50.81 22.59
C TYR A 24 24.29 50.02 21.82
N PHE A 25 24.69 50.44 20.61
CA PHE A 25 25.92 49.93 20.03
C PHE A 25 26.45 50.83 18.91
N ASN A 26 27.02 51.92 19.33
CA ASN A 26 27.88 52.68 18.42
C ASN A 26 29.15 53.03 19.19
N LYS A 27 30.21 52.26 19.07
CA LYS A 27 31.59 52.71 19.01
C LYS A 27 32.73 51.65 18.99
N HIS A 28 32.46 50.37 19.18
CA HIS A 28 33.54 49.37 19.24
C HIS A 28 33.39 48.11 18.36
N MET A 29 32.62 48.17 17.29
CA MET A 29 32.23 46.94 16.56
C MET A 29 32.65 46.88 15.10
N LYS A 30 33.86 47.31 14.75
CA LYS A 30 34.36 47.05 13.38
C LYS A 30 35.11 45.71 13.21
N ASN A 31 35.60 45.10 14.28
CA ASN A 31 36.35 43.85 14.19
C ASN A 31 35.60 42.60 14.68
N THR A 32 34.55 42.77 15.51
CA THR A 32 33.78 41.63 16.05
C THR A 32 32.74 41.11 15.06
N THR A 33 32.23 41.98 14.18
CA THR A 33 31.22 41.62 13.18
C THR A 33 31.81 40.69 12.09
N LEU A 34 33.10 40.82 11.78
CA LEU A 34 33.77 40.01 10.78
C LEU A 34 34.00 38.56 11.28
N ILE A 35 34.28 38.43 12.60
CA ILE A 35 34.50 37.08 13.21
C ILE A 35 33.17 36.35 13.38
N PHE A 36 32.06 37.04 13.70
CA PHE A 36 30.75 36.43 13.83
C PHE A 36 30.18 35.97 12.48
N ALA A 37 30.41 36.74 11.40
CA ALA A 37 30.02 36.34 10.05
C ALA A 37 30.79 35.10 9.56
N LEU A 38 32.07 34.95 9.94
CA LEU A 38 32.88 33.79 9.55
C LEU A 38 32.48 32.52 10.30
N VAL A 39 32.05 32.62 11.58
CA VAL A 39 31.59 31.47 12.37
C VAL A 39 30.21 30.98 11.94
N CYS A 40 29.31 31.88 11.49
CA CYS A 40 27.99 31.48 10.99
C CYS A 40 28.03 30.79 9.63
N THR A 41 29.05 31.04 8.78
CA THR A 41 29.18 30.38 7.47
C THR A 41 29.65 28.94 7.56
N PHE A 42 30.33 28.53 8.65
CA PHE A 42 30.73 27.14 8.86
C PHE A 42 29.64 26.26 9.52
N SER A 43 28.57 26.85 10.03
CA SER A 43 27.50 26.10 10.71
C SER A 43 26.43 25.57 9.73
N PHE A 44 26.46 25.95 8.46
CA PHE A 44 25.49 25.51 7.47
C PHE A 44 25.96 24.37 6.54
N THR A 45 27.17 23.87 6.71
CA THR A 45 27.68 22.77 5.88
C THR A 45 27.62 21.40 6.55
N SER A 46 26.98 21.28 7.73
CA SER A 46 26.91 20.01 8.46
C SER A 46 25.48 19.53 8.66
N CYS A 47 24.74 19.34 7.59
CA CYS A 47 23.54 18.47 7.58
C CYS A 47 23.07 18.25 6.15
N ASN A 48 23.82 17.49 5.36
CA ASN A 48 23.31 16.91 4.11
C ASN A 48 23.85 15.49 3.85
N GLU A 49 24.11 14.75 4.90
CA GLU A 49 24.02 13.31 4.77
C GLU A 49 22.73 12.90 5.48
N THR A 50 21.63 12.91 4.74
CA THR A 50 20.51 12.02 5.09
C THR A 50 21.11 10.63 5.05
N ALA A 51 21.44 10.08 6.22
CA ALA A 51 21.73 8.66 6.33
C ALA A 51 20.60 7.96 5.57
N PRO A 52 20.91 7.07 4.61
CA PRO A 52 19.86 6.30 3.95
C PRO A 52 19.02 5.69 5.07
N CYS A 53 17.70 5.96 5.03
CA CYS A 53 16.78 5.29 5.95
C CYS A 53 16.92 3.81 5.64
N GLU A 54 17.61 3.05 6.52
CA GLU A 54 17.64 1.61 6.39
C GLU A 54 16.22 1.12 6.40
N THR A 55 15.76 0.58 5.29
CA THR A 55 14.46 -0.08 5.21
C THR A 55 14.51 -1.31 6.11
N SER A 56 13.80 -1.24 7.23
CA SER A 56 13.72 -2.35 8.17
C SER A 56 13.12 -3.57 7.46
N THR A 57 13.85 -4.67 7.45
CA THR A 57 13.37 -5.97 7.00
C THR A 57 12.87 -6.76 8.21
N ASN A 58 11.76 -7.51 8.05
CA ASN A 58 11.13 -8.25 9.14
C ASN A 58 10.64 -9.65 8.76
N GLY A 59 11.14 -10.19 7.65
CA GLY A 59 10.82 -11.53 7.18
C GLY A 59 11.92 -12.09 6.30
N PHE A 60 11.79 -13.35 5.94
CA PHE A 60 12.74 -14.07 5.09
C PHE A 60 12.02 -15.07 4.20
N LEU A 61 12.66 -15.46 3.09
CA LEU A 61 12.28 -16.63 2.29
C LEU A 61 13.26 -17.76 2.59
N THR A 62 12.73 -18.95 2.89
CA THR A 62 13.54 -20.14 3.15
C THR A 62 14.36 -20.50 1.91
N ASP A 63 15.62 -20.90 2.13
CA ASP A 63 16.59 -21.30 1.10
C ASP A 63 16.99 -20.18 0.11
N THR A 64 16.81 -18.92 0.51
CA THR A 64 17.25 -17.74 -0.25
C THR A 64 17.87 -16.69 0.67
N ASP A 65 18.60 -15.74 0.10
CA ASP A 65 19.11 -14.56 0.82
C ASP A 65 18.10 -13.40 0.83
N PHE A 66 16.94 -13.60 0.21
CA PHE A 66 15.90 -12.56 0.18
C PHE A 66 15.25 -12.34 1.56
N GLN A 67 15.10 -11.07 1.86
CA GLN A 67 14.40 -10.58 3.04
C GLN A 67 13.10 -9.88 2.61
N VAL A 68 12.14 -9.80 3.52
CA VAL A 68 10.86 -9.14 3.29
C VAL A 68 10.89 -7.74 3.90
N LYS A 69 10.48 -6.75 3.12
CA LYS A 69 10.27 -5.37 3.55
C LYS A 69 8.86 -4.91 3.15
N MET A 70 8.47 -3.72 3.58
CA MET A 70 7.25 -3.07 3.06
C MET A 70 7.43 -2.78 1.57
N GLY A 71 6.42 -3.13 0.78
CA GLY A 71 6.36 -2.86 -0.64
C GLY A 71 5.89 -1.44 -0.97
N SER A 72 5.68 -1.17 -2.24
CA SER A 72 5.29 0.15 -2.74
C SER A 72 3.82 0.49 -2.48
N SER A 73 3.51 1.78 -2.34
CA SER A 73 2.13 2.28 -2.36
C SER A 73 1.47 2.11 -3.72
N ASP A 74 2.26 2.09 -4.79
CA ASP A 74 1.76 1.98 -6.17
C ASP A 74 1.14 0.59 -6.42
N ALA A 75 1.72 -0.47 -5.84
CA ALA A 75 1.13 -1.80 -5.89
C ALA A 75 -0.23 -1.85 -5.18
N VAL A 76 -0.35 -1.20 -4.00
CA VAL A 76 -1.64 -1.08 -3.31
C VAL A 76 -2.65 -0.30 -4.14
N GLU A 77 -2.21 0.70 -4.90
CA GLU A 77 -3.11 1.46 -5.77
C GLU A 77 -3.60 0.62 -6.95
N VAL A 78 -2.74 -0.19 -7.58
CA VAL A 78 -3.15 -1.16 -8.63
C VAL A 78 -4.21 -2.12 -8.08
N PHE A 79 -3.99 -2.66 -6.88
CA PHE A 79 -4.98 -3.50 -6.19
C PHE A 79 -6.32 -2.77 -6.03
N LYS A 80 -6.33 -1.54 -5.52
CA LYS A 80 -7.57 -0.76 -5.31
C LYS A 80 -8.32 -0.50 -6.61
N GLN A 81 -7.62 -0.24 -7.71
CA GLN A 81 -8.25 -0.04 -9.00
C GLN A 81 -8.92 -1.33 -9.50
N LEU A 82 -8.23 -2.47 -9.39
CA LEU A 82 -8.79 -3.77 -9.73
C LEU A 82 -9.99 -4.12 -8.85
N ASP A 83 -9.89 -3.94 -7.52
CA ASP A 83 -10.98 -4.20 -6.56
C ASP A 83 -12.20 -3.31 -6.84
N THR A 84 -11.98 -2.03 -7.16
CA THR A 84 -13.03 -1.10 -7.55
C THR A 84 -13.75 -1.52 -8.83
N ALA A 85 -13.01 -2.01 -9.84
CA ALA A 85 -13.58 -2.51 -11.07
C ALA A 85 -14.37 -3.82 -10.81
N TRP A 86 -13.83 -4.70 -9.96
CA TRP A 86 -14.48 -5.94 -9.58
C TRP A 86 -15.78 -5.70 -8.82
N ALA A 87 -15.80 -4.79 -7.86
CA ALA A 87 -17.02 -4.41 -7.12
C ALA A 87 -18.14 -3.92 -8.04
N LYS A 88 -17.79 -3.32 -9.19
CA LYS A 88 -18.74 -2.86 -10.21
C LYS A 88 -19.04 -3.91 -11.28
N LEU A 89 -18.41 -5.09 -11.22
CA LEU A 89 -18.43 -6.10 -12.27
C LEU A 89 -18.01 -5.54 -13.64
N ASP A 90 -17.14 -4.54 -13.64
CA ASP A 90 -16.55 -3.94 -14.85
C ASP A 90 -15.39 -4.82 -15.35
N TYR A 91 -15.77 -5.89 -16.01
CA TYR A 91 -14.85 -6.93 -16.47
C TYR A 91 -13.83 -6.43 -17.49
N ASP A 92 -14.17 -5.44 -18.29
CA ASP A 92 -13.24 -4.89 -19.27
C ASP A 92 -12.15 -4.07 -18.59
N THR A 93 -12.51 -3.26 -17.62
CA THR A 93 -11.55 -2.54 -16.78
C THR A 93 -10.70 -3.52 -15.96
N MET A 94 -11.28 -4.57 -15.35
CA MET A 94 -10.51 -5.59 -14.62
C MET A 94 -9.39 -6.18 -15.47
N LYS A 95 -9.67 -6.54 -16.71
CA LYS A 95 -8.68 -7.12 -17.65
C LYS A 95 -7.49 -6.20 -17.89
N THR A 96 -7.66 -4.89 -17.80
CA THR A 96 -6.57 -3.92 -18.03
C THR A 96 -5.49 -3.96 -16.95
N TYR A 97 -5.82 -4.42 -15.74
CA TYR A 97 -4.87 -4.56 -14.62
C TYR A 97 -4.21 -5.93 -14.54
N ILE A 98 -4.49 -6.84 -15.47
CA ILE A 98 -4.00 -8.20 -15.46
C ILE A 98 -2.99 -8.41 -16.59
N ALA A 99 -1.88 -9.08 -16.31
CA ALA A 99 -0.91 -9.45 -17.33
C ALA A 99 -1.42 -10.65 -18.16
N ASP A 100 -1.04 -10.70 -19.44
CA ASP A 100 -1.55 -11.72 -20.39
C ASP A 100 -1.30 -13.18 -19.94
N LYS A 101 -0.20 -13.40 -19.20
CA LYS A 101 0.21 -14.73 -18.71
C LYS A 101 0.04 -14.88 -17.19
N ALA A 102 -0.75 -14.00 -16.57
CA ALA A 102 -1.01 -14.07 -15.13
C ALA A 102 -1.63 -15.41 -14.74
N SER A 103 -1.26 -15.92 -13.56
CA SER A 103 -1.81 -17.16 -13.00
C SER A 103 -2.68 -16.86 -11.80
N PHE A 104 -3.90 -17.43 -11.77
CA PHE A 104 -4.90 -17.19 -10.73
C PHE A 104 -5.33 -18.50 -10.10
N SER A 105 -5.00 -18.71 -8.82
CA SER A 105 -5.37 -19.88 -8.04
C SER A 105 -6.58 -19.58 -7.16
N PHE A 106 -7.73 -20.10 -7.50
CA PHE A 106 -8.98 -19.92 -6.76
C PHE A 106 -9.08 -20.87 -5.55
N ALA A 107 -9.83 -20.47 -4.54
CA ALA A 107 -10.03 -21.25 -3.32
C ALA A 107 -10.73 -22.62 -3.57
N ASP A 108 -11.39 -22.82 -4.69
CA ASP A 108 -12.01 -24.08 -5.11
C ASP A 108 -11.06 -25.00 -5.90
N GLY A 109 -9.78 -24.61 -6.02
CA GLY A 109 -8.75 -25.37 -6.74
C GLY A 109 -8.71 -25.12 -8.25
N PHE A 110 -9.59 -24.27 -8.79
CA PHE A 110 -9.51 -23.87 -10.19
C PHE A 110 -8.30 -22.95 -10.41
N VAL A 111 -7.63 -23.10 -11.54
CA VAL A 111 -6.55 -22.21 -11.97
C VAL A 111 -6.93 -21.59 -13.30
N ALA A 112 -6.92 -20.24 -13.36
CA ALA A 112 -7.11 -19.48 -14.58
C ALA A 112 -5.78 -18.92 -15.08
N THR A 113 -5.62 -18.78 -16.38
CA THR A 113 -4.47 -18.14 -17.02
C THR A 113 -4.92 -16.92 -17.81
N GLY A 114 -4.32 -15.78 -17.49
CA GLY A 114 -4.60 -14.51 -18.15
C GLY A 114 -5.95 -13.89 -17.81
N PRO A 115 -6.19 -12.69 -18.38
CA PRO A 115 -7.33 -11.87 -17.99
C PRO A 115 -8.69 -12.46 -18.37
N GLN A 116 -8.77 -13.17 -19.52
CA GLN A 116 -10.06 -13.65 -20.00
C GLN A 116 -10.59 -14.81 -19.17
N GLU A 117 -9.76 -15.83 -18.90
CA GLU A 117 -10.18 -16.99 -18.10
C GLU A 117 -10.51 -16.57 -16.64
N PHE A 118 -9.73 -15.63 -16.08
CA PHE A 118 -10.03 -15.08 -14.77
C PHE A 118 -11.42 -14.45 -14.73
N VAL A 119 -11.72 -13.54 -15.66
CA VAL A 119 -13.00 -12.84 -15.70
C VAL A 119 -14.17 -13.81 -15.97
N ASP A 120 -13.97 -14.81 -16.85
CA ASP A 120 -15.01 -15.79 -17.13
C ASP A 120 -15.33 -16.67 -15.90
N LYS A 121 -14.31 -17.02 -15.12
CA LYS A 121 -14.50 -17.71 -13.83
C LYS A 121 -15.29 -16.84 -12.84
N ILE A 122 -14.96 -15.55 -12.70
CA ILE A 122 -15.71 -14.63 -11.84
C ILE A 122 -17.17 -14.51 -12.27
N LYS A 123 -17.44 -14.35 -13.58
CA LYS A 123 -18.81 -14.31 -14.12
C LYS A 123 -19.60 -15.58 -13.76
N ALA A 124 -18.97 -16.73 -13.92
CA ALA A 124 -19.60 -18.01 -13.59
C ALA A 124 -19.90 -18.14 -12.08
N GLN A 125 -18.99 -17.68 -11.20
CA GLN A 125 -19.21 -17.66 -9.76
C GLN A 125 -20.35 -16.72 -9.36
N VAL A 126 -20.40 -15.52 -9.93
CA VAL A 126 -21.49 -14.57 -9.68
C VAL A 126 -22.83 -15.15 -10.13
N ALA A 127 -22.90 -15.69 -11.35
CA ALA A 127 -24.14 -16.31 -11.87
C ALA A 127 -24.61 -17.49 -11.01
N LYS A 128 -23.68 -18.34 -10.57
CA LYS A 128 -23.97 -19.47 -9.68
C LYS A 128 -24.52 -18.96 -8.33
N SER A 129 -23.87 -18.00 -7.71
CA SER A 129 -24.28 -17.41 -6.43
C SER A 129 -25.70 -16.86 -6.50
N LEU A 130 -26.03 -16.12 -7.56
CA LEU A 130 -27.37 -15.58 -7.78
C LEU A 130 -28.41 -16.67 -8.00
N ALA A 131 -28.08 -17.73 -8.76
CA ALA A 131 -28.97 -18.85 -9.00
C ALA A 131 -29.29 -19.67 -7.72
N GLU A 132 -28.34 -19.70 -6.77
CA GLU A 132 -28.50 -20.30 -5.44
C GLU A 132 -29.21 -19.37 -4.44
N GLY A 133 -29.64 -18.18 -4.86
CA GLY A 133 -30.33 -17.21 -4.02
C GLY A 133 -29.39 -16.53 -3.00
N ASN A 134 -28.09 -16.62 -3.17
CA ASN A 134 -27.13 -15.93 -2.32
C ASN A 134 -26.97 -14.49 -2.77
N ASN A 135 -26.85 -13.59 -1.80
CA ASN A 135 -26.59 -12.18 -2.02
C ASN A 135 -25.46 -11.73 -1.09
N TYR A 136 -24.29 -11.60 -1.66
CA TYR A 136 -23.07 -11.23 -0.93
C TYR A 136 -22.75 -9.75 -1.08
N GLU A 137 -22.43 -9.13 0.06
CA GLU A 137 -21.81 -7.81 0.14
C GLU A 137 -20.44 -7.98 0.78
N TRP A 138 -19.39 -7.52 0.12
CA TRP A 138 -18.05 -7.59 0.68
C TRP A 138 -17.50 -6.23 1.10
N THR A 139 -16.64 -6.28 2.08
CA THR A 139 -15.87 -5.15 2.59
C THR A 139 -14.39 -5.52 2.57
N THR A 140 -13.56 -4.64 2.03
CA THR A 140 -12.11 -4.78 2.14
C THR A 140 -11.71 -4.38 3.56
N ASP A 141 -11.23 -5.35 4.34
CA ASP A 141 -10.85 -5.14 5.75
C ASP A 141 -9.50 -4.43 5.85
N TYR A 142 -8.53 -4.89 5.07
CA TYR A 142 -7.21 -4.28 4.91
C TYR A 142 -6.54 -4.69 3.60
N ALA A 143 -5.56 -3.91 3.19
CA ALA A 143 -4.58 -4.28 2.17
C ALA A 143 -3.24 -3.60 2.48
N PHE A 144 -2.14 -4.31 2.27
CA PHE A 144 -0.78 -3.80 2.39
C PHE A 144 0.13 -4.53 1.41
N SER A 145 1.24 -3.88 1.03
CA SER A 145 2.23 -4.47 0.13
C SER A 145 3.49 -4.91 0.85
N LEU A 146 4.08 -5.99 0.36
CA LEU A 146 5.38 -6.50 0.74
C LEU A 146 6.25 -6.60 -0.52
N ALA A 147 7.55 -6.37 -0.36
CA ALA A 147 8.55 -6.56 -1.40
C ALA A 147 9.68 -7.45 -0.90
N LEU A 148 10.35 -8.12 -1.83
CA LEU A 148 11.56 -8.86 -1.55
C LEU A 148 12.76 -7.95 -1.81
N THR A 149 13.79 -8.08 -0.99
CA THR A 149 15.06 -7.36 -1.15
C THR A 149 16.22 -8.31 -0.87
N ASP A 150 17.26 -8.17 -1.64
CA ASP A 150 18.54 -8.86 -1.41
C ASP A 150 19.45 -7.90 -0.63
N ASP A 151 19.96 -8.35 0.53
CA ASP A 151 20.88 -7.60 1.41
C ASP A 151 20.52 -6.13 1.69
N GLY A 152 19.21 -5.79 1.59
CA GLY A 152 18.72 -4.43 1.83
C GLY A 152 18.87 -3.48 0.63
N ASP A 153 19.29 -3.93 -0.53
CA ASP A 153 19.36 -3.12 -1.74
C ASP A 153 17.95 -2.91 -2.34
N ASP A 154 17.60 -1.65 -2.54
CA ASP A 154 16.31 -1.24 -3.13
C ASP A 154 16.15 -1.62 -4.61
N SER A 155 17.25 -1.95 -5.30
CA SER A 155 17.24 -2.19 -6.74
C SER A 155 16.57 -3.50 -7.14
N THR A 156 16.51 -4.49 -6.25
CA THR A 156 15.96 -5.82 -6.54
C THR A 156 14.44 -5.89 -6.43
N SER A 157 13.80 -4.96 -5.73
CA SER A 157 12.32 -4.97 -5.59
C SER A 157 11.59 -4.71 -6.91
N MET A 158 12.21 -4.02 -7.85
CA MET A 158 11.61 -3.72 -9.17
C MET A 158 11.54 -4.97 -10.06
N ASP A 159 12.53 -5.86 -9.98
CA ASP A 159 12.59 -7.06 -10.82
C ASP A 159 11.68 -8.19 -10.31
N THR A 160 11.45 -8.24 -8.99
CA THR A 160 10.59 -9.27 -8.37
C THR A 160 9.15 -8.84 -8.19
N GLY A 161 8.86 -7.54 -8.32
CA GLY A 161 7.55 -6.95 -8.08
C GLY A 161 7.17 -6.89 -6.60
N ASP A 162 5.95 -6.47 -6.35
CA ASP A 162 5.38 -6.33 -5.02
C ASP A 162 4.28 -7.38 -4.79
N TRP A 163 4.13 -7.81 -3.54
CA TRP A 163 3.06 -8.69 -3.11
C TRP A 163 2.05 -7.90 -2.29
N VAL A 164 0.82 -7.74 -2.80
CA VAL A 164 -0.27 -7.16 -2.03
C VAL A 164 -1.04 -8.27 -1.34
N ASN A 165 -1.18 -8.15 -0.03
CA ASN A 165 -1.97 -9.04 0.82
C ASN A 165 -3.23 -8.29 1.21
N ALA A 166 -4.39 -8.87 0.94
CA ALA A 166 -5.68 -8.29 1.24
C ALA A 166 -6.58 -9.29 1.98
N GLN A 167 -7.44 -8.75 2.85
CA GLN A 167 -8.50 -9.52 3.47
C GLN A 167 -9.83 -8.85 3.21
N PHE A 168 -10.84 -9.67 3.00
CA PHE A 168 -12.22 -9.25 2.79
C PHE A 168 -13.14 -10.01 3.75
N THR A 169 -14.17 -9.32 4.21
CA THR A 169 -15.34 -9.94 4.84
C THR A 169 -16.52 -9.83 3.88
N SER A 170 -17.07 -10.97 3.50
CA SER A 170 -18.24 -11.09 2.63
C SER A 170 -19.42 -11.58 3.45
N LYS A 171 -20.48 -10.78 3.56
CA LYS A 171 -21.71 -11.13 4.30
C LYS A 171 -22.79 -11.58 3.34
N ASN A 172 -23.48 -12.67 3.68
CA ASN A 172 -24.63 -13.13 2.93
C ASN A 172 -25.91 -12.60 3.56
N SER A 173 -26.61 -11.73 2.85
CA SER A 173 -27.89 -11.15 3.30
C SER A 173 -29.10 -12.06 3.07
N SER A 174 -28.95 -13.19 2.37
CA SER A 174 -30.04 -14.16 2.12
C SER A 174 -30.39 -14.90 3.40
N PRO A 175 -31.64 -14.78 3.92
CA PRO A 175 -32.03 -15.37 5.19
C PRO A 175 -32.08 -16.91 5.16
N ASP A 176 -32.34 -17.49 4.00
CA ASP A 176 -32.48 -18.93 3.79
C ASP A 176 -31.13 -19.63 3.53
N SER A 177 -30.04 -18.89 3.43
CA SER A 177 -28.72 -19.47 3.22
C SER A 177 -28.17 -20.04 4.53
N GLU A 178 -27.54 -21.22 4.46
CA GLU A 178 -26.76 -21.78 5.58
C GLU A 178 -25.47 -21.00 5.84
N ILE A 179 -25.03 -20.18 4.88
CA ILE A 179 -23.80 -19.39 4.97
C ILE A 179 -24.18 -18.02 5.52
N ASP A 180 -23.54 -17.65 6.63
CA ASP A 180 -23.65 -16.31 7.22
C ASP A 180 -22.66 -15.35 6.55
N SER A 181 -21.41 -15.74 6.52
CA SER A 181 -20.34 -14.89 5.98
C SER A 181 -19.15 -15.74 5.50
N GLU A 182 -18.27 -15.08 4.76
CA GLU A 182 -16.98 -15.62 4.32
C GLU A 182 -15.87 -14.64 4.64
N VAL A 183 -14.74 -15.15 5.12
CA VAL A 183 -13.49 -14.39 5.21
C VAL A 183 -12.59 -14.87 4.09
N ILE A 184 -12.15 -13.94 3.26
CA ILE A 184 -11.39 -14.21 2.06
C ILE A 184 -10.03 -13.53 2.20
N TYR A 185 -8.96 -14.29 2.00
CA TYR A 185 -7.58 -13.81 1.96
C TYR A 185 -7.08 -13.93 0.54
N GLU A 186 -6.49 -12.86 0.03
CA GLU A 186 -5.98 -12.81 -1.32
C GLU A 186 -4.55 -12.24 -1.35
N TYR A 187 -3.73 -12.86 -2.19
CA TYR A 187 -2.35 -12.47 -2.43
C TYR A 187 -2.20 -12.13 -3.91
N TYR A 188 -1.78 -10.92 -4.19
CA TYR A 188 -1.57 -10.40 -5.54
C TYR A 188 -0.08 -10.19 -5.76
N HIS A 189 0.48 -10.80 -6.79
CA HIS A 189 1.83 -10.45 -7.25
C HIS A 189 1.71 -9.41 -8.36
N ILE A 190 2.30 -8.25 -8.16
CA ILE A 190 2.16 -7.08 -9.04
C ILE A 190 3.54 -6.70 -9.57
N VAL A 191 3.68 -6.72 -10.89
CA VAL A 191 4.88 -6.34 -11.63
C VAL A 191 4.49 -5.33 -12.68
N ASP A 192 5.20 -4.23 -12.81
CA ASP A 192 4.98 -3.18 -13.80
C ASP A 192 3.51 -2.69 -13.87
N GLY A 193 2.89 -2.53 -12.71
CA GLY A 193 1.51 -2.06 -12.60
C GLY A 193 0.44 -3.06 -13.04
N LYS A 194 0.79 -4.36 -13.14
CA LYS A 194 -0.12 -5.43 -13.51
C LYS A 194 -0.05 -6.61 -12.55
N VAL A 195 -1.19 -7.23 -12.29
CA VAL A 195 -1.25 -8.51 -11.57
C VAL A 195 -0.70 -9.61 -12.47
N THR A 196 0.36 -10.28 -12.02
CA THR A 196 1.01 -11.42 -12.69
C THR A 196 0.71 -12.74 -12.00
N GLY A 197 0.31 -12.70 -10.74
CA GLY A 197 -0.07 -13.87 -9.96
C GLY A 197 -1.12 -13.50 -8.91
N TRP A 198 -2.00 -14.44 -8.59
CA TRP A 198 -3.00 -14.26 -7.55
C TRP A 198 -3.39 -15.60 -6.93
N SER A 199 -3.61 -15.58 -5.63
CA SER A 199 -4.08 -16.74 -4.88
C SER A 199 -5.15 -16.35 -3.88
N GLN A 200 -6.20 -17.15 -3.80
CA GLN A 200 -7.34 -16.92 -2.90
C GLN A 200 -7.48 -18.07 -1.90
N PHE A 201 -7.68 -17.70 -0.65
CA PHE A 201 -8.03 -18.61 0.44
C PHE A 201 -9.33 -18.14 1.08
N LYS A 202 -10.22 -19.08 1.38
CA LYS A 202 -11.55 -18.76 1.87
C LYS A 202 -11.93 -19.57 3.09
N LYS A 203 -12.47 -18.89 4.10
CA LYS A 203 -13.09 -19.50 5.29
C LYS A 203 -14.58 -19.16 5.29
N THR A 204 -15.41 -20.18 5.20
CA THR A 204 -16.87 -20.04 5.26
C THR A 204 -17.34 -20.14 6.71
N ILE A 205 -18.23 -19.25 7.13
CA ILE A 205 -18.87 -19.21 8.45
C ILE A 205 -20.35 -19.55 8.23
N LYS A 206 -20.83 -20.59 8.89
CA LYS A 206 -22.24 -21.01 8.85
C LYS A 206 -23.04 -20.35 9.95
N ARG A 207 -24.35 -20.22 9.71
CA ARG A 207 -25.34 -19.79 10.72
C ARG A 207 -25.59 -20.85 11.76
#